data_f6cb430224df7c4d417073b95a53c02c
#
_entry.id   f6cb430224df7c4d417073b95a53c02c
#
_cell.length_a   1.000
_cell.length_b   1.000
_cell.length_c   1.000
_cell.angle_alpha   90.00
_cell.angle_beta   90.00
_cell.angle_gamma   90.00
#
_symmetry.space_group_name_H-M   'P 1'
#
loop_
_entity.id
_entity.type
_entity.pdbx_description
1 polymer ?
#
loop_
_entity_poly.entity_id
_entity_poly.type
_entity_poly.pdbx_seq_one_letter_code
_entity_poly.pdbx_strand_id
1 'polypeptide(L)'
;MSEASRQVAVVAGVGEGLGQAIARRFASDYHVVMFARDEQKLQGYAGQIIKAGGSATGMKVDLRVESEIVEALARVEKELGPIEVAVYNAGAQHRKPLLEISGDAFEKVWRLGAFGAFVFGREAVRHMEARGRGTILFTGATSSVRGGANFGAFAAAKFAARAVVQSIAREFGPKGIHAAAVIIDGAVNMPAIHRMMPDLVASLPPDGMLSTDAVAETYYQLHRQHRSAWTLEADLRPYSEKF
;
A
#
# COMPACT_ATOMS: atom_id res chain seq x y z
N MET A 1 -15.64 -2.01 -32.56
CA MET A 1 -14.39 -1.72 -31.83
C MET A 1 -14.61 -2.27 -30.42
N SER A 2 -13.92 -3.34 -30.00
CA SER A 2 -14.01 -3.84 -28.62
C SER A 2 -13.50 -2.74 -27.72
N GLU A 3 -14.28 -2.34 -26.70
CA GLU A 3 -13.74 -1.56 -25.59
C GLU A 3 -12.52 -2.31 -25.08
N ALA A 4 -11.32 -1.74 -25.29
CA ALA A 4 -10.11 -2.28 -24.71
C ALA A 4 -10.35 -2.31 -23.20
N SER A 5 -10.31 -3.50 -22.59
CA SER A 5 -10.56 -3.64 -21.16
C SER A 5 -9.61 -2.69 -20.42
N ARG A 6 -10.19 -1.74 -19.66
CA ARG A 6 -9.42 -0.72 -18.94
C ARG A 6 -8.52 -1.42 -17.94
N GLN A 7 -7.23 -1.14 -17.99
CA GLN A 7 -6.26 -1.68 -17.02
C GLN A 7 -6.62 -1.27 -15.60
N VAL A 8 -6.35 -2.14 -14.65
CA VAL A 8 -6.76 -1.98 -13.25
C VAL A 8 -5.55 -1.69 -12.34
N ALA A 9 -5.73 -0.74 -11.43
CA ALA A 9 -4.86 -0.53 -10.29
C ALA A 9 -5.59 -0.94 -9.01
N VAL A 10 -5.07 -1.94 -8.29
CA VAL A 10 -5.62 -2.38 -7.00
C VAL A 10 -4.86 -1.71 -5.86
N VAL A 11 -5.58 -1.06 -4.95
CA VAL A 11 -5.03 -0.46 -3.73
C VAL A 11 -5.63 -1.15 -2.51
N ALA A 12 -4.83 -1.94 -1.81
CA ALA A 12 -5.22 -2.66 -0.61
C ALA A 12 -4.87 -1.86 0.65
N GLY A 13 -5.84 -1.68 1.55
CA GLY A 13 -5.69 -0.88 2.76
C GLY A 13 -6.03 0.60 2.55
N VAL A 14 -7.18 0.87 1.94
CA VAL A 14 -7.67 2.23 1.72
C VAL A 14 -8.41 2.75 2.94
N GLY A 15 -7.94 3.89 3.45
CA GLY A 15 -8.53 4.68 4.51
C GLY A 15 -8.43 6.17 4.21
N GLU A 16 -8.76 7.04 5.17
CA GLU A 16 -8.82 8.51 5.05
C GLU A 16 -7.45 9.22 4.89
N GLY A 17 -6.41 8.49 4.52
CA GLY A 17 -5.04 9.01 4.40
C GLY A 17 -4.39 8.60 3.10
N LEU A 18 -3.18 8.03 3.21
CA LEU A 18 -2.33 7.68 2.08
C LEU A 18 -3.01 6.75 1.07
N GLY A 19 -3.75 5.71 1.53
CA GLY A 19 -4.42 4.79 0.62
C GLY A 19 -5.43 5.47 -0.31
N GLN A 20 -6.19 6.46 0.20
CA GLN A 20 -7.11 7.25 -0.62
C GLN A 20 -6.35 8.17 -1.60
N ALA A 21 -5.24 8.77 -1.20
CA ALA A 21 -4.42 9.60 -2.06
C ALA A 21 -3.81 8.78 -3.22
N ILE A 22 -3.29 7.59 -2.91
CA ILE A 22 -2.80 6.65 -3.94
C ILE A 22 -3.93 6.29 -4.91
N ALA A 23 -5.10 5.92 -4.38
CA ALA A 23 -6.25 5.57 -5.22
C ALA A 23 -6.64 6.73 -6.17
N ARG A 24 -6.73 7.97 -5.66
CA ARG A 24 -7.01 9.15 -6.50
C ARG A 24 -5.95 9.35 -7.58
N ARG A 25 -4.66 9.19 -7.23
CA ARG A 25 -3.58 9.42 -8.18
C ARG A 25 -3.60 8.43 -9.34
N PHE A 26 -3.84 7.14 -9.06
CA PHE A 26 -3.93 6.14 -10.12
C PHE A 26 -5.22 6.23 -10.94
N ALA A 27 -6.29 6.83 -10.41
CA ALA A 27 -7.57 6.94 -11.11
C ALA A 27 -7.54 7.85 -12.35
N SER A 28 -6.44 8.61 -12.57
CA SER A 28 -6.23 9.37 -13.81
C SER A 28 -6.12 8.47 -15.04
N ASP A 29 -5.51 7.28 -14.87
CA ASP A 29 -5.16 6.41 -16.01
C ASP A 29 -5.75 4.99 -15.90
N TYR A 30 -6.12 4.57 -14.70
CA TYR A 30 -6.58 3.21 -14.40
C TYR A 30 -8.01 3.19 -13.88
N HIS A 31 -8.68 2.05 -14.02
CA HIS A 31 -9.80 1.74 -13.14
C HIS A 31 -9.23 1.33 -11.78
N VAL A 32 -9.54 2.09 -10.72
CA VAL A 32 -8.99 1.81 -9.39
C VAL A 32 -9.92 0.91 -8.59
N VAL A 33 -9.40 -0.21 -8.09
CA VAL A 33 -10.12 -1.07 -7.16
C VAL A 33 -9.54 -0.93 -5.76
N MET A 34 -10.37 -0.54 -4.82
CA MET A 34 -9.98 -0.24 -3.44
C MET A 34 -10.42 -1.37 -2.50
N PHE A 35 -9.49 -1.93 -1.72
CA PHE A 35 -9.76 -2.95 -0.71
C PHE A 35 -9.68 -2.37 0.70
N ALA A 36 -10.73 -2.55 1.48
CA ALA A 36 -10.80 -2.30 2.92
C ALA A 36 -11.97 -3.05 3.55
N ARG A 37 -12.07 -3.03 4.89
CA ARG A 37 -13.15 -3.73 5.61
C ARG A 37 -14.47 -2.93 5.68
N ASP A 38 -14.40 -1.63 5.55
CA ASP A 38 -15.53 -0.71 5.67
C ASP A 38 -16.07 -0.37 4.27
N GLU A 39 -17.11 -1.08 3.88
CA GLU A 39 -17.72 -0.95 2.55
C GLU A 39 -18.34 0.43 2.34
N GLN A 40 -18.96 1.01 3.36
CA GLN A 40 -19.60 2.33 3.26
C GLN A 40 -18.57 3.43 2.99
N LYS A 41 -17.43 3.39 3.68
CA LYS A 41 -16.32 4.32 3.40
C LYS A 41 -15.75 4.13 2.00
N LEU A 42 -15.59 2.88 1.55
CA LEU A 42 -15.10 2.59 0.20
C LEU A 42 -16.04 3.16 -0.88
N GLN A 43 -17.35 3.03 -0.70
CA GLN A 43 -18.34 3.62 -1.62
C GLN A 43 -18.21 5.15 -1.64
N GLY A 44 -18.02 5.79 -0.48
CA GLY A 44 -17.77 7.23 -0.39
C GLY A 44 -16.50 7.65 -1.14
N TYR A 45 -15.41 6.92 -1.00
CA TYR A 45 -14.15 7.21 -1.71
C TYR A 45 -14.26 6.99 -3.21
N ALA A 46 -14.94 5.90 -3.63
CA ALA A 46 -15.20 5.65 -5.04
C ALA A 46 -16.05 6.77 -5.66
N GLY A 47 -17.11 7.19 -4.97
CA GLY A 47 -17.96 8.31 -5.39
C GLY A 47 -17.19 9.62 -5.59
N GLN A 48 -16.22 9.92 -4.71
CA GLN A 48 -15.36 11.10 -4.85
C GLN A 48 -14.47 11.02 -6.12
N ILE A 49 -13.87 9.85 -6.38
CA ILE A 49 -13.05 9.62 -7.57
C ILE A 49 -13.90 9.75 -8.84
N ILE A 50 -15.09 9.15 -8.86
CA ILE A 50 -16.00 9.18 -10.02
C ILE A 50 -16.46 10.62 -10.26
N LYS A 51 -16.81 11.38 -9.22
CA LYS A 51 -17.20 12.79 -9.33
C LYS A 51 -16.07 13.66 -9.89
N ALA A 52 -14.82 13.30 -9.64
CA ALA A 52 -13.65 13.98 -10.19
C ALA A 52 -13.29 13.50 -11.63
N GLY A 53 -14.12 12.67 -12.27
CA GLY A 53 -13.92 12.18 -13.64
C GLY A 53 -13.09 10.89 -13.74
N GLY A 54 -12.67 10.32 -12.61
CA GLY A 54 -11.97 9.04 -12.57
C GLY A 54 -12.91 7.83 -12.60
N SER A 55 -12.35 6.63 -12.43
CA SER A 55 -13.10 5.37 -12.37
C SER A 55 -12.63 4.55 -11.18
N ALA A 56 -13.55 4.15 -10.31
CA ALA A 56 -13.20 3.41 -9.09
C ALA A 56 -14.30 2.46 -8.63
N THR A 57 -13.90 1.36 -8.00
CA THR A 57 -14.77 0.38 -7.32
C THR A 57 -14.23 0.10 -5.92
N GLY A 58 -15.10 0.11 -4.91
CA GLY A 58 -14.77 -0.37 -3.58
C GLY A 58 -15.16 -1.84 -3.41
N MET A 59 -14.28 -2.65 -2.86
CA MET A 59 -14.54 -4.05 -2.52
C MET A 59 -14.20 -4.30 -1.05
N LYS A 60 -15.15 -4.83 -0.29
CA LYS A 60 -14.92 -5.24 1.09
C LYS A 60 -14.02 -6.47 1.12
N VAL A 61 -12.83 -6.33 1.72
CA VAL A 61 -11.83 -7.40 1.85
C VAL A 61 -11.15 -7.27 3.22
N ASP A 62 -11.12 -8.34 3.99
CA ASP A 62 -10.24 -8.42 5.16
C ASP A 62 -8.88 -8.96 4.76
N LEU A 63 -7.90 -8.09 4.71
CA LEU A 63 -6.52 -8.42 4.30
C LEU A 63 -5.77 -9.34 5.29
N ARG A 64 -6.42 -9.82 6.33
CA ARG A 64 -5.91 -10.85 7.24
C ARG A 64 -6.37 -12.25 6.85
N VAL A 65 -7.34 -12.36 5.94
CA VAL A 65 -7.97 -13.59 5.49
C VAL A 65 -7.49 -13.91 4.08
N GLU A 66 -6.76 -15.02 3.94
CA GLU A 66 -6.15 -15.41 2.65
C GLU A 66 -7.19 -15.61 1.54
N SER A 67 -8.27 -16.35 1.83
CA SER A 67 -9.32 -16.61 0.83
C SER A 67 -9.95 -15.34 0.30
N GLU A 68 -10.21 -14.34 1.16
CA GLU A 68 -10.78 -13.07 0.73
C GLU A 68 -9.85 -12.31 -0.22
N ILE A 69 -8.52 -12.33 0.02
CA ILE A 69 -7.54 -11.69 -0.87
C ILE A 69 -7.49 -12.40 -2.21
N VAL A 70 -7.40 -13.73 -2.18
CA VAL A 70 -7.32 -14.58 -3.39
C VAL A 70 -8.56 -14.39 -4.27
N GLU A 71 -9.75 -14.52 -3.69
CA GLU A 71 -11.03 -14.37 -4.39
C GLU A 71 -11.22 -12.95 -4.95
N ALA A 72 -10.85 -11.92 -4.16
CA ALA A 72 -10.98 -10.53 -4.60
C ALA A 72 -10.07 -10.22 -5.78
N LEU A 73 -8.79 -10.62 -5.77
CA LEU A 73 -7.88 -10.40 -6.89
C LEU A 73 -8.30 -11.18 -8.13
N ALA A 74 -8.72 -12.44 -7.98
CA ALA A 74 -9.24 -13.25 -9.07
C ALA A 74 -10.51 -12.63 -9.70
N ARG A 75 -11.41 -12.09 -8.86
CA ARG A 75 -12.59 -11.39 -9.31
C ARG A 75 -12.25 -10.11 -10.07
N VAL A 76 -11.31 -9.31 -9.55
CA VAL A 76 -10.83 -8.09 -10.24
C VAL A 76 -10.30 -8.43 -11.63
N GLU A 77 -9.40 -9.40 -11.72
CA GLU A 77 -8.79 -9.82 -13.00
C GLU A 77 -9.84 -10.29 -14.01
N LYS A 78 -10.84 -11.04 -13.55
CA LYS A 78 -11.87 -11.64 -14.40
C LYS A 78 -12.95 -10.66 -14.83
N GLU A 79 -13.44 -9.80 -13.91
CA GLU A 79 -14.64 -9.00 -14.10
C GLU A 79 -14.35 -7.54 -14.46
N LEU A 80 -13.22 -6.98 -13.98
CA LEU A 80 -12.93 -5.56 -14.15
C LEU A 80 -11.78 -5.28 -15.11
N GLY A 81 -10.89 -6.24 -15.30
CA GLY A 81 -9.79 -6.16 -16.25
C GLY A 81 -8.44 -6.54 -15.67
N PRO A 82 -7.40 -6.56 -16.52
CA PRO A 82 -6.07 -6.99 -16.12
C PRO A 82 -5.47 -6.06 -15.05
N ILE A 83 -4.97 -6.68 -13.96
CA ILE A 83 -4.29 -5.96 -12.89
C ILE A 83 -2.91 -5.56 -13.38
N GLU A 84 -2.71 -4.27 -13.63
CA GLU A 84 -1.42 -3.70 -14.03
C GLU A 84 -0.62 -3.16 -12.85
N VAL A 85 -1.34 -2.68 -11.80
CA VAL A 85 -0.72 -2.13 -10.58
C VAL A 85 -1.38 -2.76 -9.37
N ALA A 86 -0.57 -3.23 -8.42
CA ALA A 86 -1.01 -3.76 -7.14
C ALA A 86 -0.26 -3.06 -6.00
N VAL A 87 -0.97 -2.27 -5.18
CA VAL A 87 -0.40 -1.54 -4.04
C VAL A 87 -0.88 -2.14 -2.74
N TYR A 88 0.03 -2.62 -1.90
CA TYR A 88 -0.25 -3.04 -0.54
C TYR A 88 0.10 -1.93 0.45
N ASN A 89 -0.92 -1.19 0.89
CA ASN A 89 -0.77 -0.07 1.82
C ASN A 89 -1.25 -0.41 3.25
N ALA A 90 -1.77 -1.60 3.48
CA ALA A 90 -2.30 -1.98 4.77
C ALA A 90 -1.22 -2.14 5.85
N GLY A 91 -1.59 -1.77 7.05
CA GLY A 91 -0.78 -1.94 8.25
C GLY A 91 -1.54 -1.49 9.48
N ALA A 92 -1.20 -2.05 10.63
CA ALA A 92 -1.74 -1.63 11.92
C ALA A 92 -0.58 -1.19 12.80
N GLN A 93 -0.47 0.11 13.03
CA GLN A 93 0.48 0.63 14.00
C GLN A 93 0.05 0.16 15.40
N HIS A 94 0.97 -0.52 16.08
CA HIS A 94 0.78 -0.97 17.46
C HIS A 94 1.96 -0.46 18.29
N ARG A 95 1.69 0.52 19.15
CA ARG A 95 2.71 1.15 19.98
C ARG A 95 2.51 0.74 21.44
N LYS A 96 3.33 -0.19 21.91
CA LYS A 96 3.30 -0.72 23.28
C LYS A 96 4.71 -1.14 23.71
N PRO A 97 5.08 -1.00 24.99
CA PRO A 97 6.27 -1.62 25.54
C PRO A 97 6.30 -3.12 25.21
N LEU A 98 7.48 -3.68 24.94
CA LEU A 98 7.64 -5.07 24.51
C LEU A 98 6.96 -6.07 25.46
N LEU A 99 7.09 -5.86 26.75
CA LEU A 99 6.53 -6.74 27.79
C LEU A 99 4.98 -6.63 27.90
N GLU A 100 4.37 -5.62 27.31
CA GLU A 100 2.92 -5.42 27.29
C GLU A 100 2.26 -5.92 25.99
N ILE A 101 3.03 -6.41 25.04
CA ILE A 101 2.51 -6.95 23.78
C ILE A 101 2.07 -8.39 24.02
N SER A 102 0.77 -8.66 23.98
CA SER A 102 0.28 -10.03 24.01
C SER A 102 0.56 -10.76 22.69
N GLY A 103 0.66 -12.10 22.74
CA GLY A 103 0.80 -12.94 21.53
C GLY A 103 -0.30 -12.67 20.51
N ASP A 104 -1.56 -12.55 20.95
CA ASP A 104 -2.70 -12.22 20.08
C ASP A 104 -2.57 -10.85 19.40
N ALA A 105 -2.09 -9.85 20.12
CA ALA A 105 -1.88 -8.52 19.54
C ALA A 105 -0.74 -8.56 18.49
N PHE A 106 0.35 -9.26 18.81
CA PHE A 106 1.46 -9.47 17.89
C PHE A 106 0.98 -10.18 16.61
N GLU A 107 0.26 -11.29 16.75
CA GLU A 107 -0.26 -12.07 15.64
C GLU A 107 -1.20 -11.23 14.75
N LYS A 108 -2.12 -10.46 15.33
CA LYS A 108 -3.05 -9.59 14.57
C LYS A 108 -2.31 -8.55 13.74
N VAL A 109 -1.27 -7.93 14.30
CA VAL A 109 -0.43 -6.95 13.59
C VAL A 109 0.36 -7.62 12.48
N TRP A 110 0.97 -8.76 12.77
CA TRP A 110 1.76 -9.54 11.83
C TRP A 110 0.90 -10.09 10.69
N ARG A 111 -0.29 -10.58 11.01
CA ARG A 111 -1.23 -11.12 10.02
C ARG A 111 -1.65 -10.07 8.99
N LEU A 112 -1.91 -8.84 9.45
CA LEU A 112 -2.22 -7.75 8.50
C LEU A 112 -0.97 -7.25 7.78
N GLY A 113 0.13 -6.99 8.49
CA GLY A 113 1.30 -6.30 7.93
C GLY A 113 2.24 -7.19 7.14
N ALA A 114 2.36 -8.48 7.48
CA ALA A 114 3.28 -9.44 6.88
C ALA A 114 2.57 -10.51 6.04
N PHE A 115 1.69 -11.30 6.68
CA PHE A 115 1.01 -12.39 6.00
C PHE A 115 0.10 -11.90 4.87
N GLY A 116 -0.72 -10.88 5.13
CA GLY A 116 -1.58 -10.28 4.09
C GLY A 116 -0.76 -9.68 2.94
N ALA A 117 0.39 -9.04 3.24
CA ALA A 117 1.29 -8.54 2.21
C ALA A 117 1.86 -9.67 1.35
N PHE A 118 2.27 -10.78 1.97
CA PHE A 118 2.75 -11.98 1.26
C PHE A 118 1.66 -12.55 0.33
N VAL A 119 0.46 -12.80 0.86
CA VAL A 119 -0.65 -13.36 0.04
C VAL A 119 -1.01 -12.42 -1.11
N PHE A 120 -1.16 -11.13 -0.82
CA PHE A 120 -1.49 -10.13 -1.84
C PHE A 120 -0.42 -10.05 -2.94
N GLY A 121 0.85 -10.00 -2.56
CA GLY A 121 1.97 -9.96 -3.51
C GLY A 121 2.06 -11.23 -4.36
N ARG A 122 1.92 -12.40 -3.74
CA ARG A 122 1.90 -13.70 -4.43
C ARG A 122 0.79 -13.78 -5.48
N GLU A 123 -0.42 -13.41 -5.11
CA GLU A 123 -1.55 -13.47 -6.04
C GLU A 123 -1.46 -12.38 -7.13
N ALA A 124 -0.97 -11.18 -6.80
CA ALA A 124 -0.70 -10.17 -7.82
C ALA A 124 0.30 -10.69 -8.88
N VAL A 125 1.41 -11.30 -8.43
CA VAL A 125 2.39 -11.95 -9.33
C VAL A 125 1.70 -12.99 -10.20
N ARG A 126 0.88 -13.88 -9.62
CA ARG A 126 0.17 -14.95 -10.34
C ARG A 126 -0.64 -14.41 -11.53
N HIS A 127 -1.30 -13.27 -11.35
CA HIS A 127 -2.09 -12.62 -12.41
C HIS A 127 -1.22 -11.85 -13.42
N MET A 128 -0.05 -11.35 -13.02
CA MET A 128 0.85 -10.56 -13.86
C MET A 128 1.84 -11.39 -14.68
N GLU A 129 2.29 -12.55 -14.14
CA GLU A 129 3.41 -13.33 -14.69
C GLU A 129 3.17 -13.77 -16.15
N ALA A 130 1.99 -14.27 -16.44
CA ALA A 130 1.65 -14.72 -17.80
C ALA A 130 1.71 -13.60 -18.87
N ARG A 131 1.54 -12.34 -18.43
CA ARG A 131 1.65 -11.17 -19.31
C ARG A 131 3.06 -10.59 -19.39
N GLY A 132 3.98 -11.03 -18.53
CA GLY A 132 5.34 -10.54 -18.44
C GLY A 132 5.44 -9.05 -18.10
N ARG A 133 4.44 -8.49 -17.40
CA ARG A 133 4.39 -7.09 -16.98
C ARG A 133 3.46 -6.86 -15.79
N GLY A 134 3.77 -5.85 -15.02
CA GLY A 134 2.99 -5.39 -13.88
C GLY A 134 3.86 -4.69 -12.85
N THR A 135 3.23 -3.99 -11.92
CA THR A 135 3.92 -3.27 -10.84
C THR A 135 3.32 -3.61 -9.50
N ILE A 136 4.16 -3.98 -8.54
CA ILE A 136 3.78 -4.31 -7.17
C ILE A 136 4.49 -3.36 -6.21
N LEU A 137 3.74 -2.56 -5.45
CA LEU A 137 4.28 -1.57 -4.53
C LEU A 137 3.81 -1.85 -3.10
N PHE A 138 4.76 -1.95 -2.17
CA PHE A 138 4.46 -2.15 -0.75
C PHE A 138 4.77 -0.88 0.03
N THR A 139 3.81 -0.43 0.86
CA THR A 139 4.04 0.66 1.79
C THR A 139 4.86 0.17 2.98
N GLY A 140 6.10 0.60 3.01
CA GLY A 140 6.99 0.46 4.15
C GLY A 140 6.81 1.58 5.17
N ALA A 141 7.66 1.58 6.17
CA ALA A 141 7.73 2.60 7.21
C ALA A 141 9.18 2.67 7.75
N THR A 142 9.51 3.66 8.59
CA THR A 142 10.70 3.63 9.45
C THR A 142 10.92 2.24 10.07
N SER A 143 9.82 1.63 10.52
CA SER A 143 9.80 0.28 11.10
C SER A 143 10.09 -0.85 10.12
N SER A 144 10.31 -0.58 8.84
CA SER A 144 10.80 -1.56 7.85
C SER A 144 12.32 -1.66 7.81
N VAL A 145 13.02 -0.68 8.37
CA VAL A 145 14.49 -0.55 8.31
C VAL A 145 15.15 -0.51 9.68
N ARG A 146 14.40 -0.14 10.73
CA ARG A 146 14.88 -0.17 12.12
C ARG A 146 13.75 -0.49 13.10
N GLY A 147 14.06 -1.28 14.14
CA GLY A 147 13.17 -1.50 15.28
C GLY A 147 13.27 -0.32 16.25
N GLY A 148 12.15 0.35 16.51
CA GLY A 148 12.08 1.39 17.54
C GLY A 148 11.53 0.86 18.87
N ALA A 149 11.84 1.51 19.99
CA ALA A 149 11.21 1.23 21.27
C ALA A 149 9.68 1.35 21.14
N ASN A 150 8.95 0.41 21.73
CA ASN A 150 7.48 0.30 21.67
C ASN A 150 6.88 -0.08 20.31
N PHE A 151 7.67 -0.40 19.30
CA PHE A 151 7.19 -0.76 17.96
C PHE A 151 7.47 -2.23 17.57
N GLY A 152 7.81 -3.11 18.53
CA GLY A 152 8.26 -4.48 18.27
C GLY A 152 7.35 -5.27 17.32
N ALA A 153 6.03 -5.29 17.55
CA ALA A 153 5.09 -6.00 16.68
C ALA A 153 4.98 -5.37 15.28
N PHE A 154 4.90 -4.04 15.22
CA PHE A 154 4.79 -3.32 13.95
C PHE A 154 6.06 -3.44 13.11
N ALA A 155 7.25 -3.31 13.74
CA ALA A 155 8.53 -3.48 13.07
C ALA A 155 8.69 -4.92 12.53
N ALA A 156 8.37 -5.95 13.31
CA ALA A 156 8.42 -7.33 12.84
C ALA A 156 7.58 -7.54 11.57
N ALA A 157 6.36 -6.98 11.53
CA ALA A 157 5.49 -7.08 10.36
C ALA A 157 6.04 -6.31 9.15
N LYS A 158 6.57 -5.10 9.35
CA LYS A 158 7.08 -4.24 8.27
C LYS A 158 8.41 -4.74 7.70
N PHE A 159 9.31 -5.30 8.53
CA PHE A 159 10.51 -5.99 8.04
C PHE A 159 10.14 -7.22 7.19
N ALA A 160 9.17 -8.02 7.65
CA ALA A 160 8.71 -9.19 6.90
C ALA A 160 8.14 -8.80 5.53
N ALA A 161 7.28 -7.76 5.47
CA ALA A 161 6.75 -7.27 4.19
C ALA A 161 7.86 -6.78 3.26
N ARG A 162 8.87 -6.07 3.79
CA ARG A 162 10.05 -5.63 3.02
C ARG A 162 10.83 -6.83 2.44
N ALA A 163 11.02 -7.88 3.22
CA ALA A 163 11.68 -9.10 2.74
C ALA A 163 10.90 -9.77 1.61
N VAL A 164 9.57 -9.81 1.71
CA VAL A 164 8.69 -10.38 0.68
C VAL A 164 8.82 -9.61 -0.64
N VAL A 165 8.73 -8.28 -0.63
CA VAL A 165 8.83 -7.51 -1.87
C VAL A 165 10.21 -7.61 -2.50
N GLN A 166 11.28 -7.71 -1.70
CA GLN A 166 12.64 -7.95 -2.20
C GLN A 166 12.77 -9.32 -2.88
N SER A 167 12.09 -10.35 -2.36
CA SER A 167 12.05 -11.67 -3.00
C SER A 167 11.28 -11.63 -4.30
N ILE A 168 10.11 -10.98 -4.33
CA ILE A 168 9.33 -10.79 -5.56
C ILE A 168 10.17 -10.06 -6.62
N ALA A 169 10.86 -8.97 -6.26
CA ALA A 169 11.68 -8.21 -7.20
C ALA A 169 12.78 -9.05 -7.85
N ARG A 170 13.46 -9.91 -7.06
CA ARG A 170 14.53 -10.77 -7.57
C ARG A 170 14.04 -11.92 -8.43
N GLU A 171 12.93 -12.54 -8.04
CA GLU A 171 12.38 -13.71 -8.72
C GLU A 171 11.62 -13.33 -9.99
N PHE A 172 10.86 -12.23 -9.96
CA PHE A 172 9.95 -11.86 -11.04
C PHE A 172 10.35 -10.60 -11.81
N GLY A 173 11.36 -9.85 -11.34
CA GLY A 173 11.96 -8.75 -12.10
C GLY A 173 12.47 -9.19 -13.48
N PRO A 174 13.24 -10.28 -13.61
CA PRO A 174 13.64 -10.82 -14.91
C PRO A 174 12.47 -11.21 -15.83
N LYS A 175 11.29 -11.48 -15.22
CA LYS A 175 10.06 -11.82 -15.95
C LYS A 175 9.21 -10.60 -16.28
N GLY A 176 9.69 -9.38 -16.03
CA GLY A 176 9.02 -8.14 -16.40
C GLY A 176 8.07 -7.57 -15.35
N ILE A 177 8.13 -8.02 -14.09
CA ILE A 177 7.32 -7.50 -12.99
C ILE A 177 8.18 -6.59 -12.10
N HIS A 178 7.82 -5.32 -12.03
CA HIS A 178 8.47 -4.36 -11.15
C HIS A 178 7.90 -4.47 -9.73
N ALA A 179 8.74 -4.77 -8.74
CA ALA A 179 8.32 -4.78 -7.34
C ALA A 179 9.21 -3.85 -6.51
N ALA A 180 8.58 -2.96 -5.72
CA ALA A 180 9.30 -2.00 -4.89
C ALA A 180 8.63 -1.74 -3.54
N ALA A 181 9.44 -1.40 -2.53
CA ALA A 181 8.99 -0.88 -1.25
C ALA A 181 9.12 0.65 -1.22
N VAL A 182 8.07 1.34 -0.74
CA VAL A 182 8.10 2.78 -0.47
C VAL A 182 8.18 2.96 1.04
N ILE A 183 9.36 3.32 1.53
CA ILE A 183 9.62 3.52 2.96
C ILE A 183 9.14 4.91 3.35
N ILE A 184 8.11 4.99 4.18
CA ILE A 184 7.56 6.22 4.71
C ILE A 184 8.25 6.51 6.04
N ASP A 185 9.25 7.38 6.03
CA ASP A 185 10.04 7.72 7.22
C ASP A 185 9.65 9.11 7.73
N GLY A 186 8.66 9.15 8.59
CA GLY A 186 8.13 10.36 9.20
C GLY A 186 6.61 10.33 9.39
N ALA A 187 6.08 11.39 9.99
CA ALA A 187 4.64 11.54 10.19
C ALA A 187 3.95 11.89 8.86
N VAL A 188 2.89 11.15 8.54
CA VAL A 188 2.07 11.42 7.34
C VAL A 188 0.97 12.42 7.70
N ASN A 189 0.78 13.44 6.87
CA ASN A 189 -0.27 14.45 7.05
C ASN A 189 -1.64 13.83 6.71
N MET A 190 -2.27 13.23 7.72
CA MET A 190 -3.58 12.61 7.61
C MET A 190 -4.40 12.79 8.89
N PRO A 191 -5.74 12.79 8.80
CA PRO A 191 -6.61 13.08 9.95
C PRO A 191 -6.33 12.22 11.19
N ALA A 192 -5.96 10.96 11.02
CA ALA A 192 -5.65 10.08 12.13
C ALA A 192 -4.44 10.57 12.95
N ILE A 193 -3.38 11.06 12.30
CA ILE A 193 -2.17 11.56 12.98
C ILE A 193 -2.51 12.85 13.74
N HIS A 194 -3.28 13.76 13.16
CA HIS A 194 -3.73 14.98 13.83
C HIS A 194 -4.55 14.66 15.10
N ARG A 195 -5.41 13.62 15.06
CA ARG A 195 -6.18 13.20 16.24
C ARG A 195 -5.35 12.50 17.32
N MET A 196 -4.41 11.64 16.89
CA MET A 196 -3.65 10.77 17.82
C MET A 196 -2.42 11.44 18.40
N MET A 197 -1.82 12.40 17.69
CA MET A 197 -0.54 13.00 18.03
C MET A 197 -0.57 14.54 17.84
N PRO A 198 -1.53 15.27 18.43
CA PRO A 198 -1.68 16.72 18.21
C PRO A 198 -0.44 17.51 18.62
N ASP A 199 0.22 17.13 19.71
CA ASP A 199 1.44 17.80 20.21
C ASP A 199 2.61 17.63 19.24
N LEU A 200 2.76 16.44 18.64
CA LEU A 200 3.76 16.21 17.60
C LEU A 200 3.49 17.13 16.41
N VAL A 201 2.23 17.15 15.93
CA VAL A 201 1.86 17.99 14.79
C VAL A 201 2.14 19.47 15.04
N ALA A 202 1.80 19.95 16.25
CA ALA A 202 2.07 21.35 16.64
C ALA A 202 3.57 21.69 16.76
N SER A 203 4.43 20.71 17.00
CA SER A 203 5.88 20.88 17.13
C SER A 203 6.65 20.85 15.81
N LEU A 204 6.01 20.39 14.72
CA LEU A 204 6.68 20.27 13.43
C LEU A 204 6.67 21.60 12.66
N PRO A 205 7.74 21.89 11.93
CA PRO A 205 7.78 23.07 11.06
C PRO A 205 6.81 22.93 9.88
N PRO A 206 6.56 24.01 9.12
CA PRO A 206 5.87 23.92 7.83
C PRO A 206 6.52 22.82 6.96
N ASP A 207 5.69 22.00 6.30
CA ASP A 207 6.12 20.82 5.52
C ASP A 207 6.93 19.76 6.31
N GLY A 208 6.86 19.80 7.63
CA GLY A 208 7.47 18.80 8.52
C GLY A 208 6.71 17.47 8.58
N MET A 209 5.62 17.33 7.84
CA MET A 209 4.87 16.08 7.64
C MET A 209 4.85 15.68 6.16
N LEU A 210 4.86 14.38 5.88
CA LEU A 210 4.71 13.87 4.52
C LEU A 210 3.32 14.18 3.96
N SER A 211 3.25 14.92 2.86
CA SER A 211 2.01 15.12 2.12
C SER A 211 1.56 13.82 1.49
N THR A 212 0.30 13.42 1.72
CA THR A 212 -0.26 12.20 1.11
C THR A 212 -0.26 12.26 -0.41
N ASP A 213 -0.46 13.43 -1.00
CA ASP A 213 -0.48 13.59 -2.45
C ASP A 213 0.93 13.54 -3.04
N ALA A 214 1.94 14.14 -2.38
CA ALA A 214 3.33 14.02 -2.81
C ALA A 214 3.84 12.56 -2.72
N VAL A 215 3.46 11.86 -1.66
CA VAL A 215 3.76 10.42 -1.53
C VAL A 215 3.07 9.62 -2.62
N ALA A 216 1.78 9.84 -2.88
CA ALA A 216 1.02 9.15 -3.92
C ALA A 216 1.61 9.38 -5.32
N GLU A 217 2.12 10.59 -5.60
CA GLU A 217 2.84 10.88 -6.84
C GLU A 217 4.10 10.02 -6.98
N THR A 218 4.85 9.79 -5.89
CA THR A 218 6.01 8.88 -5.94
C THR A 218 5.61 7.45 -6.30
N TYR A 219 4.49 6.93 -5.77
CA TYR A 219 3.98 5.60 -6.19
C TYR A 219 3.71 5.54 -7.68
N TYR A 220 3.10 6.58 -8.21
CA TYR A 220 2.80 6.66 -9.64
C TYR A 220 4.08 6.75 -10.48
N GLN A 221 5.07 7.54 -10.06
CA GLN A 221 6.36 7.66 -10.75
C GLN A 221 7.15 6.35 -10.73
N LEU A 222 7.15 5.60 -9.61
CA LEU A 222 7.75 4.27 -9.54
C LEU A 222 7.12 3.31 -10.56
N HIS A 223 5.79 3.32 -10.67
CA HIS A 223 5.10 2.51 -11.67
C HIS A 223 5.50 2.89 -13.11
N ARG A 224 5.75 4.17 -13.37
CA ARG A 224 6.10 4.70 -14.70
C ARG A 224 7.58 4.54 -15.07
N GLN A 225 8.41 4.03 -14.18
CA GLN A 225 9.85 3.89 -14.45
C GLN A 225 10.14 2.99 -15.65
N HIS A 226 11.12 3.39 -16.43
CA HIS A 226 11.65 2.55 -17.49
C HIS A 226 12.29 1.29 -16.92
N ARG A 227 12.07 0.14 -17.54
CA ARG A 227 12.53 -1.17 -17.04
C ARG A 227 14.04 -1.32 -16.84
N SER A 228 14.83 -0.47 -17.46
CA SER A 228 16.30 -0.46 -17.28
C SER A 228 16.75 0.27 -16.00
N ALA A 229 15.82 0.90 -15.26
CA ALA A 229 16.11 1.73 -14.10
C ALA A 229 15.01 1.60 -13.02
N TRP A 230 14.61 0.38 -12.71
CA TRP A 230 13.62 0.11 -11.68
C TRP A 230 14.20 0.31 -10.28
N THR A 231 13.48 1.06 -9.47
CA THR A 231 13.76 1.23 -8.04
C THR A 231 13.29 0.01 -7.26
N LEU A 232 14.13 -0.52 -6.38
CA LEU A 232 13.74 -1.56 -5.42
C LEU A 232 13.17 -0.96 -4.13
N GLU A 233 13.77 0.11 -3.64
CA GLU A 233 13.34 0.81 -2.42
C GLU A 233 13.43 2.32 -2.61
N ALA A 234 12.36 3.01 -2.30
CA ALA A 234 12.30 4.47 -2.25
C ALA A 234 12.09 4.92 -0.80
N ASP A 235 12.95 5.78 -0.30
CA ASP A 235 12.87 6.35 1.05
C ASP A 235 12.30 7.77 0.94
N LEU A 236 11.16 8.00 1.58
CA LEU A 236 10.48 9.28 1.61
C LEU A 236 10.40 9.81 3.03
N ARG A 237 10.85 11.04 3.22
CA ARG A 237 10.81 11.71 4.52
C ARG A 237 10.60 13.21 4.37
N PRO A 238 10.02 13.90 5.37
CA PRO A 238 10.06 15.35 5.40
C PRO A 238 11.51 15.85 5.46
N TYR A 239 11.77 17.02 4.91
CA TYR A 239 13.12 17.62 4.94
C TYR A 239 13.69 17.80 6.37
N SER A 240 12.81 17.92 7.36
CA SER A 240 13.16 18.12 8.76
C SER A 240 13.28 16.84 9.58
N GLU A 241 13.01 15.66 8.97
CA GLU A 241 13.13 14.37 9.66
C GLU A 241 14.60 14.06 9.98
N LYS A 242 14.86 13.60 11.21
CA LYS A 242 16.22 13.25 11.65
C LYS A 242 16.54 11.82 11.28
N PHE A 243 17.77 11.62 10.84
CA PHE A 243 18.33 10.29 10.54
C PHE A 243 18.64 9.51 11.80
#